data_a80d1faa3314bc5a437dcc1dd635e280
#
_entry.id   a80d1faa3314bc5a437dcc1dd635e280
#
_cell.length_a   1.000
_cell.length_b   1.000
_cell.length_c   1.000
_cell.angle_alpha   90.00
_cell.angle_beta   90.00
_cell.angle_gamma   90.00
#
_symmetry.space_group_name_H-M   'P 1'
#
loop_
_entity.id
_entity.type
_entity.pdbx_description
1 polymer ?
#
loop_
_entity_poly.entity_id
_entity_poly.type
_entity_poly.pdbx_seq_one_letter_code
_entity_poly.pdbx_strand_id
1 'polypeptide(L)'
;MICKLVGPARAILSGERTALNFLQTLSATATRTARYAAAIEGTRATLLDTRKTLPGLRHAQKYAVRQGGGSNHRVGLFDAILIKENHIKAAGGIREALGNAARVADDVLVEIEVENLDELRTALDGGATRILLDNFSLDDLREAVAINAAYGYVAAELEASGNVTLETIRDIAETGVDYISTGAITKNIEASDLSMLFRID
;
A
#
# COMPACT_ATOMS: atom_id res chain seq x y z
N MET A 1 -11.62 23.36 -16.59
CA MET A 1 -12.86 23.15 -15.79
C MET A 1 -12.96 21.67 -15.48
N ILE A 2 -13.01 21.32 -14.20
CA ILE A 2 -13.04 19.92 -13.73
C ILE A 2 -14.51 19.43 -13.60
N CYS A 3 -15.38 20.30 -13.04
CA CYS A 3 -16.77 19.96 -12.78
C CYS A 3 -17.65 21.21 -12.95
N LYS A 4 -18.91 21.04 -13.36
CA LYS A 4 -19.95 22.08 -13.37
C LYS A 4 -21.05 21.64 -12.39
N LEU A 5 -21.42 22.56 -11.48
CA LEU A 5 -22.53 22.38 -10.55
C LEU A 5 -23.68 23.28 -10.96
N VAL A 6 -24.90 22.76 -10.94
CA VAL A 6 -26.11 23.54 -11.24
C VAL A 6 -27.11 23.31 -10.11
N GLY A 7 -27.62 24.40 -9.54
CA GLY A 7 -28.58 24.34 -8.44
C GLY A 7 -28.77 25.67 -7.73
N PRO A 8 -29.53 25.72 -6.63
CA PRO A 8 -29.77 26.92 -5.87
C PRO A 8 -28.44 27.51 -5.33
N ALA A 9 -28.19 28.78 -5.58
CA ALA A 9 -26.97 29.49 -5.20
C ALA A 9 -26.61 29.29 -3.72
N ARG A 10 -27.58 29.42 -2.83
CA ARG A 10 -27.40 29.25 -1.38
C ARG A 10 -26.86 27.87 -1.03
N ALA A 11 -27.37 26.80 -1.63
CA ALA A 11 -26.92 25.44 -1.37
C ALA A 11 -25.49 25.22 -1.87
N ILE A 12 -25.19 25.67 -3.10
CA ILE A 12 -23.85 25.57 -3.70
C ILE A 12 -22.82 26.31 -2.84
N LEU A 13 -23.07 27.57 -2.48
CA LEU A 13 -22.14 28.36 -1.66
C LEU A 13 -21.97 27.81 -0.24
N SER A 14 -23.02 27.25 0.35
CA SER A 14 -22.94 26.62 1.67
C SER A 14 -22.08 25.33 1.67
N GLY A 15 -22.12 24.56 0.58
CA GLY A 15 -21.36 23.31 0.44
C GLY A 15 -19.96 23.46 -0.12
N GLU A 16 -19.67 24.60 -0.75
CA GLU A 16 -18.43 24.84 -1.52
C GLU A 16 -17.16 24.45 -0.78
N ARG A 17 -16.90 25.05 0.38
CA ARG A 17 -15.65 24.83 1.11
C ARG A 17 -15.46 23.38 1.52
N THR A 18 -16.52 22.74 1.99
CA THR A 18 -16.47 21.31 2.35
C THR A 18 -16.19 20.43 1.15
N ALA A 19 -16.88 20.65 0.03
CA ALA A 19 -16.67 19.90 -1.20
C ALA A 19 -15.24 20.08 -1.74
N LEU A 20 -14.74 21.33 -1.78
CA LEU A 20 -13.37 21.61 -2.20
C LEU A 20 -12.32 20.96 -1.28
N ASN A 21 -12.52 20.95 0.03
CA ASN A 21 -11.59 20.31 0.95
C ASN A 21 -11.46 18.81 0.69
N PHE A 22 -12.57 18.10 0.48
CA PHE A 22 -12.53 16.68 0.11
C PHE A 22 -11.89 16.48 -1.27
N LEU A 23 -12.31 17.25 -2.26
CA LEU A 23 -11.84 17.10 -3.64
C LEU A 23 -10.33 17.35 -3.73
N GLN A 24 -9.82 18.45 -3.18
CA GLN A 24 -8.40 18.77 -3.22
C GLN A 24 -7.51 17.74 -2.49
N THR A 25 -7.98 17.21 -1.35
CA THR A 25 -7.24 16.21 -0.56
C THR A 25 -7.22 14.85 -1.25
N LEU A 26 -8.37 14.38 -1.74
CA LEU A 26 -8.47 13.08 -2.39
C LEU A 26 -7.86 13.08 -3.79
N SER A 27 -7.97 14.18 -4.55
CA SER A 27 -7.28 14.35 -5.83
C SER A 27 -5.76 14.34 -5.65
N ALA A 28 -5.25 14.93 -4.54
CA ALA A 28 -3.83 14.87 -4.21
C ALA A 28 -3.35 13.43 -3.97
N THR A 29 -4.15 12.63 -3.23
CA THR A 29 -3.86 11.19 -3.04
C THR A 29 -3.82 10.45 -4.39
N ALA A 30 -4.83 10.64 -5.24
CA ALA A 30 -4.89 9.98 -6.55
C ALA A 30 -3.74 10.42 -7.46
N THR A 31 -3.46 11.73 -7.54
CA THR A 31 -2.36 12.29 -8.36
C THR A 31 -1.00 11.78 -7.89
N ARG A 32 -0.76 11.74 -6.58
CA ARG A 32 0.47 11.20 -6.03
C ARG A 32 0.62 9.72 -6.34
N THR A 33 -0.44 8.96 -6.17
CA THR A 33 -0.47 7.53 -6.52
C THR A 33 -0.14 7.33 -8.00
N ALA A 34 -0.75 8.13 -8.90
CA ALA A 34 -0.49 8.03 -10.35
C ALA A 34 0.99 8.26 -10.71
N ARG A 35 1.67 9.17 -10.01
CA ARG A 35 3.12 9.38 -10.21
C ARG A 35 3.94 8.16 -9.79
N TYR A 36 3.60 7.53 -8.65
CA TYR A 36 4.28 6.32 -8.18
C TYR A 36 3.99 5.12 -9.10
N ALA A 37 2.73 4.96 -9.53
CA ALA A 37 2.34 3.90 -10.46
C ALA A 37 3.04 4.04 -11.80
N ALA A 38 3.11 5.25 -12.35
CA ALA A 38 3.84 5.52 -13.60
C ALA A 38 5.35 5.24 -13.48
N ALA A 39 5.95 5.49 -12.32
CA ALA A 39 7.37 5.23 -12.10
C ALA A 39 7.74 3.75 -12.19
N ILE A 40 6.81 2.83 -11.89
CA ILE A 40 7.02 1.37 -11.95
C ILE A 40 6.41 0.73 -13.21
N GLU A 41 5.92 1.52 -14.15
CA GLU A 41 5.32 1.01 -15.38
C GLU A 41 6.32 0.13 -16.15
N GLY A 42 5.82 -1.01 -16.67
CA GLY A 42 6.65 -2.00 -17.38
C GLY A 42 7.42 -2.95 -16.48
N THR A 43 7.32 -2.85 -15.15
CA THR A 43 7.79 -3.87 -14.20
C THR A 43 6.65 -4.80 -13.81
N ARG A 44 6.96 -5.89 -13.07
CA ARG A 44 5.92 -6.79 -12.53
C ARG A 44 5.29 -6.26 -11.23
N ALA A 45 5.93 -5.30 -10.59
CA ALA A 45 5.54 -4.82 -9.27
C ALA A 45 4.19 -4.09 -9.29
N THR A 46 3.35 -4.34 -8.29
CA THR A 46 2.10 -3.62 -8.04
C THR A 46 2.29 -2.66 -6.86
N LEU A 47 1.92 -1.40 -7.05
CA LEU A 47 1.94 -0.39 -5.99
C LEU A 47 0.78 -0.60 -5.01
N LEU A 48 1.09 -0.71 -3.71
CA LEU A 48 0.11 -0.82 -2.63
C LEU A 48 0.12 0.42 -1.72
N ASP A 49 -1.06 0.76 -1.21
CA ASP A 49 -1.20 1.67 -0.07
C ASP A 49 -0.91 0.95 1.26
N THR A 50 -1.12 1.66 2.36
CA THR A 50 -0.98 1.12 3.72
C THR A 50 -2.14 1.58 4.61
N ARG A 51 -2.11 1.23 5.89
CA ARG A 51 -3.02 1.80 6.90
C ARG A 51 -2.58 3.17 7.45
N LYS A 52 -1.47 3.72 6.97
CA LYS A 52 -0.98 5.06 7.34
C LYS A 52 -1.79 6.12 6.56
N THR A 53 -3.04 6.32 6.96
CA THR A 53 -4.02 7.22 6.32
C THR A 53 -4.41 8.37 7.23
N LEU A 54 -5.01 9.41 6.68
CA LEU A 54 -5.65 10.46 7.47
C LEU A 54 -6.75 9.84 8.35
N PRO A 55 -6.83 10.22 9.63
CA PRO A 55 -7.89 9.74 10.53
C PRO A 55 -9.29 9.99 9.93
N GLY A 56 -10.15 8.98 9.98
CA GLY A 56 -11.52 9.04 9.44
C GLY A 56 -11.64 8.96 7.91
N LEU A 57 -10.55 9.11 7.13
CA LEU A 57 -10.60 9.16 5.66
C LEU A 57 -10.02 7.92 4.97
N ARG A 58 -9.75 6.81 5.69
CA ARG A 58 -9.10 5.63 5.11
C ARG A 58 -9.82 5.07 3.88
N HIS A 59 -11.14 4.88 3.95
CA HIS A 59 -11.91 4.37 2.81
C HIS A 59 -11.84 5.31 1.60
N ALA A 60 -11.95 6.62 1.83
CA ALA A 60 -11.88 7.63 0.77
C ALA A 60 -10.47 7.69 0.15
N GLN A 61 -9.41 7.64 0.97
CA GLN A 61 -8.04 7.62 0.46
C GLN A 61 -7.72 6.34 -0.30
N LYS A 62 -8.14 5.17 0.20
CA LYS A 62 -7.98 3.90 -0.52
C LYS A 62 -8.74 3.87 -1.85
N TYR A 63 -9.92 4.48 -1.91
CA TYR A 63 -10.61 4.72 -3.17
C TYR A 63 -9.77 5.59 -4.11
N ALA A 64 -9.22 6.72 -3.60
CA ALA A 64 -8.38 7.61 -4.39
C ALA A 64 -7.09 6.93 -4.90
N VAL A 65 -6.49 6.03 -4.12
CA VAL A 65 -5.34 5.22 -4.54
C VAL A 65 -5.71 4.37 -5.77
N ARG A 66 -6.85 3.69 -5.77
CA ARG A 66 -7.30 2.93 -6.95
C ARG A 66 -7.52 3.81 -8.16
N GLN A 67 -8.08 5.02 -7.99
CA GLN A 67 -8.24 5.98 -9.09
C GLN A 67 -6.89 6.47 -9.65
N GLY A 68 -5.84 6.45 -8.85
CA GLY A 68 -4.47 6.76 -9.26
C GLY A 68 -3.70 5.58 -9.87
N GLY A 69 -4.32 4.42 -10.05
CA GLY A 69 -3.66 3.24 -10.63
C GLY A 69 -2.90 2.37 -9.63
N GLY A 70 -2.98 2.65 -8.33
CA GLY A 70 -2.49 1.76 -7.27
C GLY A 70 -3.53 0.73 -6.84
N SER A 71 -3.10 -0.22 -6.02
CA SER A 71 -3.94 -1.22 -5.38
C SER A 71 -4.01 -1.01 -3.87
N ASN A 72 -4.99 -1.61 -3.22
CA ASN A 72 -5.14 -1.48 -1.78
C ASN A 72 -4.50 -2.68 -1.06
N HIS A 73 -3.64 -2.41 -0.10
CA HIS A 73 -3.32 -3.32 0.99
C HIS A 73 -4.54 -3.43 1.92
N ARG A 74 -4.53 -4.32 2.90
CA ARG A 74 -5.64 -4.50 3.86
C ARG A 74 -6.19 -3.17 4.37
N VAL A 75 -7.51 -3.11 4.53
CA VAL A 75 -8.22 -1.94 5.04
C VAL A 75 -8.15 -1.86 6.56
N GLY A 76 -8.24 -3.03 7.23
CA GLY A 76 -8.31 -3.11 8.68
C GLY A 76 -7.57 -4.33 9.24
N LEU A 77 -8.07 -4.85 10.38
CA LEU A 77 -7.59 -6.07 11.00
C LEU A 77 -8.50 -7.27 10.68
N PHE A 78 -9.56 -7.03 9.91
CA PHE A 78 -10.61 -7.98 9.60
C PHE A 78 -10.50 -8.59 8.20
N ASP A 79 -9.69 -8.00 7.31
CA ASP A 79 -9.60 -8.40 5.89
C ASP A 79 -8.24 -9.01 5.49
N ALA A 80 -7.22 -8.94 6.37
CA ALA A 80 -5.99 -9.73 6.27
C ALA A 80 -5.21 -9.70 7.59
N ILE A 81 -4.42 -10.72 7.82
CA ILE A 81 -3.46 -10.80 8.94
C ILE A 81 -2.09 -10.33 8.42
N LEU A 82 -1.44 -9.41 9.14
CA LEU A 82 -0.04 -9.07 8.96
C LEU A 82 0.69 -9.34 10.27
N ILE A 83 1.51 -10.37 10.25
CA ILE A 83 2.36 -10.76 11.36
C ILE A 83 3.58 -9.85 11.37
N LYS A 84 3.88 -9.22 12.50
CA LYS A 84 4.99 -8.29 12.70
C LYS A 84 5.93 -8.79 13.79
N GLU A 85 7.10 -8.14 13.92
CA GLU A 85 8.13 -8.49 14.90
C GLU A 85 7.59 -8.81 16.30
N ASN A 86 6.64 -7.99 16.80
CA ASN A 86 6.06 -8.20 18.13
C ASN A 86 5.13 -9.42 18.21
N HIS A 87 4.49 -9.78 17.10
CA HIS A 87 3.69 -11.01 17.02
C HIS A 87 4.62 -12.24 16.98
N ILE A 88 5.73 -12.16 16.24
CA ILE A 88 6.76 -13.22 16.17
C ILE A 88 7.36 -13.46 17.54
N LYS A 89 7.76 -12.40 18.25
CA LYS A 89 8.29 -12.48 19.63
C LYS A 89 7.28 -13.10 20.59
N ALA A 90 6.02 -12.66 20.52
CA ALA A 90 4.97 -13.16 21.41
C ALA A 90 4.60 -14.63 21.13
N ALA A 91 4.72 -15.09 19.88
CA ALA A 91 4.44 -16.45 19.49
C ALA A 91 5.60 -17.43 19.82
N GLY A 92 6.83 -16.92 20.00
CA GLY A 92 8.03 -17.72 20.22
C GLY A 92 8.86 -17.99 18.95
N GLY A 93 8.45 -17.44 17.79
CA GLY A 93 9.17 -17.58 16.53
C GLY A 93 8.27 -17.43 15.29
N ILE A 94 8.91 -17.38 14.13
CA ILE A 94 8.22 -17.20 12.84
C ILE A 94 7.29 -18.39 12.55
N ARG A 95 7.75 -19.63 12.73
CA ARG A 95 6.96 -20.85 12.44
C ARG A 95 5.74 -20.95 13.36
N GLU A 96 5.92 -20.63 14.65
CA GLU A 96 4.85 -20.60 15.64
C GLU A 96 3.83 -19.51 15.30
N ALA A 97 4.29 -18.33 14.89
CA ALA A 97 3.42 -17.22 14.51
C ALA A 97 2.58 -17.57 13.26
N LEU A 98 3.19 -18.16 12.22
CA LEU A 98 2.50 -18.64 11.03
C LEU A 98 1.49 -19.74 11.38
N GLY A 99 1.87 -20.73 12.18
CA GLY A 99 0.97 -21.81 12.64
C GLY A 99 -0.20 -21.29 13.49
N ASN A 100 0.02 -20.25 14.31
CA ASN A 100 -1.05 -19.60 15.06
C ASN A 100 -2.01 -18.84 14.14
N ALA A 101 -1.48 -18.11 13.16
CA ALA A 101 -2.29 -17.38 12.18
C ALA A 101 -3.13 -18.33 11.34
N ALA A 102 -2.56 -19.43 10.85
CA ALA A 102 -3.27 -20.44 10.04
C ALA A 102 -4.49 -21.04 10.77
N ARG A 103 -4.46 -21.11 12.10
CA ARG A 103 -5.59 -21.65 12.89
C ARG A 103 -6.78 -20.69 13.01
N VAL A 104 -6.58 -19.40 12.78
CA VAL A 104 -7.61 -18.37 12.92
C VAL A 104 -7.92 -17.64 11.61
N ALA A 105 -7.14 -17.91 10.58
CA ALA A 105 -7.26 -17.31 9.26
C ALA A 105 -8.20 -18.14 8.37
N ASP A 106 -9.50 -18.12 8.66
CA ASP A 106 -10.49 -18.67 7.73
C ASP A 106 -10.59 -17.75 6.51
N ASP A 107 -10.05 -18.20 5.36
CA ASP A 107 -10.14 -17.54 4.05
C ASP A 107 -9.59 -16.10 3.96
N VAL A 108 -8.75 -15.66 4.90
CA VAL A 108 -8.08 -14.36 4.83
C VAL A 108 -6.58 -14.50 4.54
N LEU A 109 -6.04 -13.54 3.80
CA LEU A 109 -4.61 -13.47 3.52
C LEU A 109 -3.81 -13.39 4.83
N VAL A 110 -2.79 -14.25 4.93
CA VAL A 110 -1.76 -14.17 5.98
C VAL A 110 -0.45 -13.71 5.35
N GLU A 111 0.03 -12.60 5.81
CA GLU A 111 1.30 -12.00 5.43
C GLU A 111 2.21 -11.91 6.66
N ILE A 112 3.50 -12.12 6.47
CA ILE A 112 4.51 -11.99 7.52
C ILE A 112 5.58 -10.99 7.13
N GLU A 113 5.92 -10.08 8.04
CA GLU A 113 6.99 -9.11 7.91
C GLU A 113 8.29 -9.73 8.42
N VAL A 114 9.36 -9.62 7.62
CA VAL A 114 10.71 -10.10 7.93
C VAL A 114 11.73 -8.97 7.71
N GLU A 115 12.81 -8.98 8.48
CA GLU A 115 13.81 -7.91 8.50
C GLU A 115 15.16 -8.32 7.89
N ASN A 116 15.35 -9.61 7.55
CA ASN A 116 16.60 -10.14 6.99
C ASN A 116 16.36 -11.45 6.21
N LEU A 117 17.41 -11.87 5.47
CA LEU A 117 17.34 -13.06 4.61
C LEU A 117 17.19 -14.39 5.38
N ASP A 118 17.65 -14.49 6.63
CA ASP A 118 17.49 -15.71 7.44
C ASP A 118 16.04 -15.85 7.93
N GLU A 119 15.40 -14.75 8.29
CA GLU A 119 13.96 -14.72 8.57
C GLU A 119 13.13 -15.05 7.33
N LEU A 120 13.53 -14.52 6.15
CA LEU A 120 12.90 -14.89 4.88
C LEU A 120 12.92 -16.41 4.64
N ARG A 121 14.09 -17.05 4.77
CA ARG A 121 14.22 -18.50 4.62
C ARG A 121 13.32 -19.25 5.63
N THR A 122 13.31 -18.77 6.88
CA THR A 122 12.48 -19.37 7.94
C THR A 122 10.99 -19.25 7.64
N ALA A 123 10.55 -18.11 7.08
CA ALA A 123 9.16 -17.87 6.69
C ALA A 123 8.76 -18.75 5.49
N LEU A 124 9.62 -18.86 4.48
CA LEU A 124 9.40 -19.73 3.32
C LEU A 124 9.30 -21.21 3.74
N ASP A 125 10.24 -21.69 4.56
CA ASP A 125 10.20 -23.04 5.13
C ASP A 125 8.96 -23.28 6.00
N GLY A 126 8.42 -22.22 6.61
CA GLY A 126 7.18 -22.23 7.37
C GLY A 126 5.90 -22.20 6.52
N GLY A 127 6.05 -22.13 5.18
CA GLY A 127 4.92 -22.12 4.24
C GLY A 127 4.22 -20.76 4.10
N ALA A 128 4.91 -19.67 4.39
CA ALA A 128 4.37 -18.32 4.15
C ALA A 128 4.07 -18.14 2.65
N THR A 129 2.88 -17.62 2.33
CA THR A 129 2.44 -17.38 0.95
C THR A 129 2.60 -15.92 0.51
N ARG A 130 2.74 -15.00 1.47
CA ARG A 130 3.10 -13.60 1.24
C ARG A 130 4.06 -13.12 2.33
N ILE A 131 5.15 -12.48 1.91
CA ILE A 131 6.22 -12.03 2.81
C ILE A 131 6.53 -10.57 2.51
N LEU A 132 6.45 -9.73 3.54
CA LEU A 132 6.85 -8.33 3.48
C LEU A 132 8.30 -8.21 3.93
N LEU A 133 9.14 -7.65 3.05
CA LEU A 133 10.57 -7.40 3.25
C LEU A 133 10.71 -5.96 3.77
N ASP A 134 10.90 -5.80 5.09
CA ASP A 134 10.92 -4.46 5.70
C ASP A 134 12.34 -3.87 5.70
N ASN A 135 12.50 -2.74 5.05
CA ASN A 135 13.74 -1.97 4.95
C ASN A 135 14.95 -2.74 4.36
N PHE A 136 14.72 -3.70 3.47
CA PHE A 136 15.80 -4.40 2.76
C PHE A 136 16.54 -3.45 1.82
N SER A 137 17.86 -3.64 1.68
CA SER A 137 18.65 -2.99 0.63
C SER A 137 18.27 -3.53 -0.76
N LEU A 138 18.64 -2.81 -1.83
CA LEU A 138 18.38 -3.28 -3.20
C LEU A 138 19.06 -4.63 -3.48
N ASP A 139 20.24 -4.86 -2.91
CA ASP A 139 20.97 -6.13 -3.08
C ASP A 139 20.28 -7.25 -2.29
N ASP A 140 19.83 -7.00 -1.07
CA ASP A 140 19.06 -7.98 -0.29
C ASP A 140 17.70 -8.27 -0.96
N LEU A 141 17.03 -7.29 -1.59
CA LEU A 141 15.80 -7.51 -2.34
C LEU A 141 16.05 -8.45 -3.54
N ARG A 142 17.13 -8.25 -4.30
CA ARG A 142 17.51 -9.13 -5.41
C ARG A 142 17.82 -10.54 -4.92
N GLU A 143 18.56 -10.66 -3.81
CA GLU A 143 18.86 -11.95 -3.20
C GLU A 143 17.59 -12.62 -2.67
N ALA A 144 16.67 -11.88 -2.04
CA ALA A 144 15.38 -12.38 -1.58
C ALA A 144 14.53 -12.96 -2.72
N VAL A 145 14.49 -12.25 -3.86
CA VAL A 145 13.80 -12.73 -5.08
C VAL A 145 14.43 -14.02 -5.59
N ALA A 146 15.77 -14.10 -5.62
CA ALA A 146 16.48 -15.30 -6.06
C ALA A 146 16.26 -16.49 -5.12
N ILE A 147 16.30 -16.26 -3.80
CA ILE A 147 15.98 -17.29 -2.78
C ILE A 147 14.57 -17.80 -2.99
N ASN A 148 13.59 -16.89 -3.07
CA ASN A 148 12.17 -17.25 -3.24
C ASN A 148 11.92 -18.06 -4.51
N ALA A 149 12.56 -17.70 -5.62
CA ALA A 149 12.44 -18.41 -6.88
C ALA A 149 12.90 -19.89 -6.79
N ALA A 150 13.85 -20.21 -5.90
CA ALA A 150 14.32 -21.57 -5.69
C ALA A 150 13.27 -22.48 -5.02
N TYR A 151 12.24 -21.92 -4.39
CA TYR A 151 11.11 -22.68 -3.82
C TYR A 151 10.09 -23.13 -4.90
N GLY A 152 10.21 -22.66 -6.15
CA GLY A 152 9.40 -23.12 -7.27
C GLY A 152 7.89 -22.88 -7.06
N TYR A 153 7.08 -23.95 -7.11
CA TYR A 153 5.62 -23.86 -6.99
C TYR A 153 5.10 -23.42 -5.62
N VAL A 154 5.94 -23.43 -4.60
CA VAL A 154 5.60 -22.98 -3.24
C VAL A 154 6.23 -21.63 -2.91
N ALA A 155 6.76 -20.93 -3.92
CA ALA A 155 7.29 -19.59 -3.75
C ALA A 155 6.20 -18.61 -3.26
N ALA A 156 6.57 -17.73 -2.35
CA ALA A 156 5.67 -16.70 -1.83
C ALA A 156 5.59 -15.50 -2.79
N GLU A 157 4.55 -14.68 -2.63
CA GLU A 157 4.56 -13.31 -3.15
C GLU A 157 5.41 -12.42 -2.25
N LEU A 158 6.30 -11.61 -2.82
CA LEU A 158 7.21 -10.73 -2.09
C LEU A 158 6.73 -9.27 -2.16
N GLU A 159 6.59 -8.65 -1.00
CA GLU A 159 6.28 -7.22 -0.87
C GLU A 159 7.49 -6.47 -0.32
N ALA A 160 7.99 -5.45 -1.03
CA ALA A 160 9.00 -4.52 -0.49
C ALA A 160 8.31 -3.36 0.23
N SER A 161 8.80 -3.05 1.44
CA SER A 161 8.30 -1.94 2.26
C SER A 161 9.45 -1.23 3.00
N GLY A 162 9.19 -0.02 3.47
CA GLY A 162 10.17 0.78 4.19
C GLY A 162 10.83 1.86 3.31
N ASN A 163 10.72 3.12 3.75
CA ASN A 163 11.37 4.30 3.15
C ASN A 163 11.24 4.46 1.62
N VAL A 164 10.19 3.91 1.02
CA VAL A 164 9.93 4.00 -0.43
C VAL A 164 9.55 5.43 -0.80
N THR A 165 10.34 6.03 -1.70
CA THR A 165 10.11 7.38 -2.27
C THR A 165 9.88 7.28 -3.78
N LEU A 166 9.51 8.40 -4.41
CA LEU A 166 9.34 8.46 -5.86
C LEU A 166 10.67 8.22 -6.60
N GLU A 167 11.78 8.62 -5.99
CA GLU A 167 13.13 8.48 -6.52
C GLU A 167 13.64 7.04 -6.45
N THR A 168 13.23 6.28 -5.43
CA THR A 168 13.74 4.91 -5.18
C THR A 168 12.82 3.80 -5.68
N ILE A 169 11.54 4.09 -5.92
CA ILE A 169 10.55 3.05 -6.21
C ILE A 169 10.85 2.27 -7.51
N ARG A 170 11.44 2.91 -8.51
CA ARG A 170 11.81 2.26 -9.76
C ARG A 170 12.87 1.19 -9.55
N ASP A 171 13.94 1.51 -8.85
CA ASP A 171 15.03 0.57 -8.56
C ASP A 171 14.53 -0.62 -7.71
N ILE A 172 13.60 -0.36 -6.77
CA ILE A 172 12.95 -1.41 -5.98
C ILE A 172 12.11 -2.32 -6.89
N ALA A 173 11.31 -1.76 -7.79
CA ALA A 173 10.49 -2.54 -8.71
C ALA A 173 11.31 -3.43 -9.65
N GLU A 174 12.49 -2.95 -10.07
CA GLU A 174 13.42 -3.68 -10.94
C GLU A 174 14.16 -4.83 -10.23
N THR A 175 14.07 -4.95 -8.90
CA THR A 175 14.57 -6.11 -8.17
C THR A 175 13.77 -7.38 -8.44
N GLY A 176 12.52 -7.25 -8.92
CA GLY A 176 11.65 -8.37 -9.24
C GLY A 176 10.66 -8.75 -8.15
N VAL A 177 10.45 -7.91 -7.12
CA VAL A 177 9.38 -8.08 -6.13
C VAL A 177 7.99 -7.97 -6.78
N ASP A 178 6.98 -8.58 -6.16
CA ASP A 178 5.61 -8.60 -6.67
C ASP A 178 4.83 -7.35 -6.27
N TYR A 179 5.12 -6.82 -5.09
CA TYR A 179 4.43 -5.66 -4.52
C TYR A 179 5.42 -4.66 -3.91
N ILE A 180 5.01 -3.40 -3.92
CA ILE A 180 5.71 -2.33 -3.20
C ILE A 180 4.68 -1.54 -2.43
N SER A 181 4.73 -1.56 -1.10
CA SER A 181 3.84 -0.74 -0.28
C SER A 181 4.51 0.53 0.23
N THR A 182 3.77 1.62 0.18
CA THR A 182 4.24 2.90 0.73
C THR A 182 3.12 3.72 1.37
N GLY A 183 3.39 4.21 2.56
CA GLY A 183 2.51 5.20 3.20
C GLY A 183 2.64 6.61 2.61
N ALA A 184 3.65 6.87 1.77
CA ALA A 184 3.88 8.19 1.20
C ALA A 184 2.71 8.68 0.34
N ILE A 185 1.98 7.77 -0.31
CA ILE A 185 0.83 8.09 -1.16
C ILE A 185 -0.44 8.49 -0.38
N THR A 186 -0.49 8.19 0.93
CA THR A 186 -1.67 8.48 1.77
C THR A 186 -1.38 9.38 2.97
N LYS A 187 -0.17 9.37 3.54
CA LYS A 187 0.17 10.20 4.70
C LYS A 187 0.80 11.55 4.35
N ASN A 188 1.53 11.64 3.23
CA ASN A 188 2.23 12.85 2.81
C ASN A 188 1.39 13.57 1.75
N ILE A 189 0.25 14.13 2.15
CA ILE A 189 -0.70 14.77 1.25
C ILE A 189 -0.37 16.25 1.09
N GLU A 190 -0.16 16.65 -0.17
CA GLU A 190 -0.08 18.03 -0.59
C GLU A 190 -1.34 18.35 -1.42
N ALA A 191 -2.27 19.07 -0.81
CA ALA A 191 -3.59 19.32 -1.39
C ALA A 191 -3.49 20.01 -2.75
N SER A 192 -4.30 19.56 -3.73
CA SER A 192 -4.42 20.24 -5.02
C SER A 192 -5.10 21.59 -4.84
N ASP A 193 -4.56 22.66 -5.43
CA ASP A 193 -5.21 23.97 -5.37
C ASP A 193 -6.42 24.00 -6.32
N LEU A 194 -7.62 24.13 -5.76
CA LEU A 194 -8.88 24.17 -6.47
C LEU A 194 -9.75 25.33 -5.99
N SER A 195 -10.40 26.00 -6.94
CA SER A 195 -11.35 27.08 -6.68
C SER A 195 -12.65 26.87 -7.44
N MET A 196 -13.73 27.45 -6.94
CA MET A 196 -15.01 27.49 -7.61
C MET A 196 -15.29 28.90 -8.12
N LEU A 197 -15.70 29.03 -9.37
CA LEU A 197 -16.20 30.25 -9.95
C LEU A 197 -17.73 30.15 -10.10
N PHE A 198 -18.43 31.04 -9.41
CA PHE A 198 -19.88 31.13 -9.50
C PHE A 198 -20.29 32.00 -10.69
N ARG A 199 -21.26 31.52 -11.48
CA ARG A 199 -21.88 32.29 -12.57
C ARG A 199 -23.39 32.27 -12.37
N ILE A 200 -24.02 33.42 -12.63
CA ILE A 200 -25.49 33.58 -12.71
C ILE A 200 -25.80 33.66 -14.19
N ASP A 201 -26.57 32.72 -14.71
CA ASP A 201 -27.10 32.78 -16.08
C ASP A 201 -28.36 33.63 -16.12
#